data_78f6b3ede211d08aaa0e59a353a14a75
#
_entry.id   78f6b3ede211d08aaa0e59a353a14a75
#
_cell.length_a   1.000
_cell.length_b   1.000
_cell.length_c   1.000
_cell.angle_alpha   90.00
_cell.angle_beta   90.00
_cell.angle_gamma   90.00
#
_symmetry.space_group_name_H-M   'P 1'
#
loop_
_entity.id
_entity.type
_entity.pdbx_description
1 polymer ?
#
loop_
_entity_poly.entity_id
_entity_poly.type
_entity_poly.pdbx_seq_one_letter_code
_entity_poly.pdbx_strand_id
1 'polypeptide(L)'
;MVVPDLDDVTYDLEVDGEQVRRTLHRRVFERGGWATVAIAFEERASDGSWKPAKLALIRLQRVHEAWKKHAALTMAGTDALALGRALVEWGAAFDGNVDE
;
A
#
# COMPACT_ATOMS: atom_id res chain seq x y z
N MET A 1 -5.87 12.63 -5.73
CA MET A 1 -4.49 12.83 -5.28
C MET A 1 -3.54 12.68 -6.45
N VAL A 2 -2.63 13.62 -6.60
CA VAL A 2 -1.56 13.58 -7.59
C VAL A 2 -0.26 13.86 -6.85
N VAL A 3 0.75 13.03 -7.07
CA VAL A 3 2.06 13.20 -6.43
C VAL A 3 3.14 13.23 -7.51
N PRO A 4 4.20 14.05 -7.34
CA PRO A 4 5.28 14.11 -8.33
C PRO A 4 6.15 12.87 -8.32
N ASP A 5 6.26 12.17 -7.19
CA ASP A 5 7.13 11.03 -7.02
C ASP A 5 6.43 9.95 -6.21
N LEU A 6 6.64 8.69 -6.57
CA LEU A 6 6.08 7.56 -5.83
C LEU A 6 6.61 7.50 -4.39
N ASP A 7 7.80 8.06 -4.15
CA ASP A 7 8.35 8.11 -2.79
C ASP A 7 7.51 8.99 -1.87
N ASP A 8 6.70 9.88 -2.43
CA ASP A 8 5.81 10.74 -1.64
C ASP A 8 4.53 10.03 -1.20
N VAL A 9 4.28 8.82 -1.70
CA VAL A 9 3.08 8.07 -1.35
C VAL A 9 3.32 7.33 -0.05
N THR A 10 2.79 7.85 1.03
CA THR A 10 2.88 7.26 2.36
C THR A 10 1.52 7.27 3.03
N TYR A 11 1.43 6.64 4.19
CA TYR A 11 0.21 6.65 5.00
C TYR A 11 0.39 7.42 6.31
N ASP A 12 1.49 8.19 6.40
CA ASP A 12 1.73 9.01 7.58
C ASP A 12 0.69 10.13 7.68
N LEU A 13 0.24 10.40 8.88
CA LEU A 13 -0.72 11.45 9.14
C LEU A 13 -0.48 12.03 10.52
N GLU A 14 -0.38 13.36 10.57
CA GLU A 14 -0.33 14.10 11.82
C GLU A 14 -1.57 14.95 11.96
N VAL A 15 -2.09 15.04 13.18
CA VAL A 15 -3.21 15.89 13.53
C VAL A 15 -2.81 16.66 14.79
N ASP A 16 -2.82 17.99 14.70
CA ASP A 16 -2.46 18.88 15.81
C ASP A 16 -1.08 18.56 16.39
N GLY A 17 -0.13 18.23 15.53
CA GLY A 17 1.24 17.92 15.95
C GLY A 17 1.46 16.51 16.44
N GLU A 18 0.42 15.70 16.51
CA GLU A 18 0.55 14.30 16.94
C GLU A 18 0.42 13.36 15.75
N GLN A 19 1.31 12.38 15.68
CA GLN A 19 1.23 11.36 14.65
C GLN A 19 0.11 10.38 15.00
N VAL A 20 -0.93 10.34 14.16
CA VAL A 20 -2.10 9.48 14.38
C VAL A 20 -2.13 8.27 13.45
N ARG A 21 -1.28 8.27 12.44
CA ARG A 21 -1.13 7.15 11.52
C ARG A 21 0.32 7.14 11.06
N ARG A 22 0.94 5.97 10.99
CA ARG A 22 2.35 5.87 10.59
C ARG A 22 2.58 4.69 9.66
N THR A 23 3.42 4.91 8.66
CA THR A 23 3.87 3.88 7.73
C THR A 23 4.96 3.06 8.40
N LEU A 24 4.79 1.73 8.44
CA LEU A 24 5.79 0.82 8.97
C LEU A 24 6.67 0.24 7.87
N HIS A 25 6.04 -0.21 6.80
CA HIS A 25 6.73 -0.81 5.67
C HIS A 25 6.08 -0.32 4.40
N ARG A 26 6.86 -0.28 3.33
CA ARG A 26 6.39 0.25 2.07
C ARG A 26 7.11 -0.44 0.94
N ARG A 27 6.38 -0.82 -0.09
CA ARG A 27 6.97 -1.39 -1.30
C ARG A 27 6.23 -0.91 -2.53
N VAL A 28 6.99 -0.56 -3.56
CA VAL A 28 6.45 -0.09 -4.83
C VAL A 28 6.65 -1.16 -5.89
N PHE A 29 5.58 -1.42 -6.64
CA PHE A 29 5.60 -2.30 -7.81
C PHE A 29 5.21 -1.45 -9.00
N GLU A 30 6.18 -1.14 -9.85
CA GLU A 30 5.96 -0.24 -10.98
C GLU A 30 6.18 -0.97 -12.29
N ARG A 31 5.27 -0.76 -13.24
CA ARG A 31 5.39 -1.36 -14.55
C ARG A 31 4.54 -0.60 -15.57
N GLY A 32 5.19 -0.15 -16.66
CA GLY A 32 4.48 0.40 -17.80
C GLY A 32 3.61 1.61 -17.51
N GLY A 33 4.06 2.48 -16.64
CA GLY A 33 3.28 3.67 -16.32
C GLY A 33 2.20 3.43 -15.27
N TRP A 34 2.16 2.24 -14.68
CA TRP A 34 1.29 1.93 -13.55
C TRP A 34 2.14 1.55 -12.35
N ALA A 35 1.62 1.84 -11.18
CA ALA A 35 2.28 1.46 -9.94
C ALA A 35 1.26 1.01 -8.90
N THR A 36 1.68 0.08 -8.08
CA THR A 36 0.96 -0.29 -6.87
C THR A 36 1.92 -0.06 -5.71
N VAL A 37 1.47 0.72 -4.73
CA VAL A 37 2.23 0.95 -3.51
C VAL A 37 1.55 0.16 -2.39
N ALA A 38 2.27 -0.80 -1.83
CA ALA A 38 1.80 -1.59 -0.70
C ALA A 38 2.40 -1.00 0.56
N ILE A 39 1.54 -0.71 1.54
CA ILE A 39 1.96 -0.05 2.78
C ILE A 39 1.39 -0.81 3.97
N ALA A 40 2.27 -1.21 4.89
CA ALA A 40 1.85 -1.65 6.21
C ALA A 40 1.87 -0.43 7.12
N PHE A 41 0.77 -0.17 7.78
CA PHE A 41 0.63 1.04 8.60
C PHE A 41 -0.12 0.75 9.89
N GLU A 42 0.05 1.64 10.85
CA GLU A 42 -0.66 1.60 12.12
C GLU A 42 -1.43 2.90 12.33
N GLU A 43 -2.54 2.79 13.03
CA GLU A 43 -3.34 3.93 13.45
C GLU A 43 -3.38 4.02 14.96
N ARG A 44 -3.40 5.23 15.49
CA ARG A 44 -3.46 5.45 16.93
C ARG A 44 -4.90 5.32 17.43
N ALA A 45 -5.08 4.57 18.49
CA ALA A 45 -6.37 4.44 19.15
C ALA A 45 -6.65 5.66 20.01
N SER A 46 -7.89 5.83 20.46
CA SER A 46 -8.29 6.95 21.30
C SER A 46 -7.55 7.00 22.63
N ASP A 47 -7.08 5.86 23.12
CA ASP A 47 -6.32 5.79 24.37
C ASP A 47 -4.82 6.07 24.18
N GLY A 48 -4.41 6.41 22.96
CA GLY A 48 -3.02 6.71 22.63
C GLY A 48 -2.18 5.51 22.22
N SER A 49 -2.69 4.31 22.31
CA SER A 49 -1.97 3.11 21.86
C SER A 49 -2.08 2.95 20.35
N TRP A 50 -1.16 2.17 19.77
CA TRP A 50 -1.22 1.85 18.36
C TRP A 50 -2.07 0.60 18.14
N LYS A 51 -3.01 0.66 17.20
CA LYS A 51 -3.82 -0.49 16.80
C LYS A 51 -2.98 -1.46 16.00
N PRO A 52 -3.40 -2.74 15.89
CA PRO A 52 -2.70 -3.69 15.04
C PRO A 52 -2.53 -3.17 13.62
N ALA A 53 -1.41 -3.53 13.00
CA ALA A 53 -1.07 -3.06 11.66
C ALA A 53 -2.10 -3.51 10.62
N LYS A 54 -2.30 -2.65 9.64
CA LYS A 54 -3.19 -2.87 8.50
C LYS A 54 -2.39 -2.77 7.21
N LEU A 55 -3.01 -3.23 6.13
CA LEU A 55 -2.45 -3.10 4.78
C LEU A 55 -3.23 -2.06 4.00
N ALA A 56 -2.52 -1.19 3.29
CA ALA A 56 -3.08 -0.34 2.25
C ALA A 56 -2.44 -0.68 0.92
N LEU A 57 -3.27 -0.78 -0.12
CA LEU A 57 -2.80 -0.92 -1.50
C LEU A 57 -3.30 0.28 -2.27
N ILE A 58 -2.37 1.01 -2.88
CA ILE A 58 -2.69 2.22 -3.62
C ILE A 58 -2.26 2.02 -5.07
N ARG A 59 -3.21 2.16 -5.98
CA ARG A 59 -2.98 2.01 -7.42
C ARG A 59 -2.87 3.38 -8.06
N LEU A 60 -1.77 3.63 -8.78
CA LEU A 60 -1.51 4.91 -9.42
C LEU A 60 -1.18 4.72 -10.89
N GLN A 61 -1.47 5.75 -11.68
CA GLN A 61 -1.10 5.80 -13.08
C GLN A 61 -0.26 7.03 -13.33
N ARG A 62 0.79 6.87 -14.12
CA ARG A 62 1.62 8.00 -14.53
C ARG A 62 0.86 8.83 -15.56
N VAL A 63 0.71 10.12 -15.27
CA VAL A 63 0.04 11.07 -16.14
C VAL A 63 0.98 12.26 -16.27
N HIS A 64 1.55 12.43 -17.46
CA HIS A 64 2.63 13.39 -17.68
C HIS A 64 3.82 13.06 -16.78
N GLU A 65 4.23 13.96 -15.92
CA GLU A 65 5.39 13.74 -15.06
C GLU A 65 5.00 13.52 -13.60
N ALA A 66 3.73 13.13 -13.37
CA ALA A 66 3.21 12.92 -12.03
C ALA A 66 2.46 11.60 -11.96
N TRP A 67 2.12 11.18 -10.75
CA TRP A 67 1.37 9.95 -10.51
C TRP A 67 -0.01 10.29 -9.96
N LYS A 68 -1.04 9.80 -10.62
CA LYS A 68 -2.43 10.03 -10.24
C LYS A 68 -2.99 8.77 -9.57
N LYS A 69 -3.57 8.94 -8.39
CA LYS A 69 -4.20 7.83 -7.69
C LYS A 69 -5.49 7.42 -8.41
N HIS A 70 -5.62 6.14 -8.70
CA HIS A 70 -6.81 5.57 -9.32
C HIS A 70 -7.67 4.82 -8.34
N ALA A 71 -7.06 4.13 -7.40
CA ALA A 71 -7.80 3.32 -6.45
C ALA A 71 -6.96 3.10 -5.21
N ALA A 72 -7.63 2.84 -4.11
CA ALA A 72 -6.98 2.46 -2.87
C ALA A 72 -7.92 1.55 -2.10
N LEU A 73 -7.36 0.60 -1.40
CA LEU A 73 -8.11 -0.23 -0.47
C LEU A 73 -7.27 -0.48 0.77
N THR A 74 -7.94 -0.71 1.87
CA THR A 74 -7.28 -1.10 3.11
C THR A 74 -7.91 -2.37 3.64
N MET A 75 -7.15 -3.14 4.40
CA MET A 75 -7.65 -4.35 5.02
C MET A 75 -6.92 -4.60 6.33
N ALA A 76 -7.58 -5.35 7.22
CA ALA A 76 -6.97 -5.76 8.47
C ALA A 76 -5.74 -6.63 8.22
N GLY A 77 -4.79 -6.61 9.16
CA GLY A 77 -3.56 -7.38 9.02
C GLY A 77 -3.80 -8.88 8.86
N THR A 78 -4.81 -9.42 9.56
CA THR A 78 -5.15 -10.84 9.45
C THR A 78 -5.62 -11.19 8.04
N ASP A 79 -6.42 -10.31 7.43
CA ASP A 79 -6.88 -10.50 6.06
C ASP A 79 -5.73 -10.36 5.06
N ALA A 80 -4.81 -9.44 5.34
CA ALA A 80 -3.63 -9.26 4.50
C ALA A 80 -2.74 -10.50 4.51
N LEU A 81 -2.57 -11.12 5.68
CA LEU A 81 -1.80 -12.37 5.77
C LEU A 81 -2.48 -13.50 5.00
N ALA A 82 -3.81 -13.61 5.12
CA ALA A 82 -4.56 -14.63 4.40
C ALA A 82 -4.43 -14.41 2.89
N LEU A 83 -4.55 -13.17 2.44
CA LEU A 83 -4.36 -12.83 1.03
C LEU A 83 -2.95 -13.19 0.57
N GLY A 84 -1.94 -12.86 1.35
CA GLY A 84 -0.56 -13.17 1.01
C GLY A 84 -0.31 -14.66 0.85
N ARG A 85 -0.87 -15.47 1.74
CA ARG A 85 -0.76 -16.92 1.65
C ARG A 85 -1.42 -17.46 0.39
N ALA A 86 -2.62 -16.96 0.08
CA ALA A 86 -3.32 -17.34 -1.14
C ALA A 86 -2.51 -16.98 -2.38
N LEU A 87 -1.92 -15.80 -2.41
CA LEU A 87 -1.11 -15.37 -3.55
C LEU A 87 0.12 -16.27 -3.74
N VAL A 88 0.75 -16.68 -2.64
CA VAL A 88 1.87 -17.60 -2.71
C VAL A 88 1.41 -18.97 -3.23
N GLU A 89 0.27 -19.47 -2.75
CA GLU A 89 -0.30 -20.75 -3.24
C GLU A 89 -0.58 -20.69 -4.74
N TRP A 90 -1.04 -19.53 -5.23
CA TRP A 90 -1.35 -19.36 -6.64
C TRP A 90 -0.16 -18.97 -7.49
N GLY A 91 1.02 -18.93 -6.88
CA GLY A 91 2.23 -18.44 -7.55
C GLY A 91 2.51 -19.11 -8.89
N ALA A 92 2.26 -20.41 -8.99
CA ALA A 92 2.47 -21.11 -10.25
C ALA A 92 1.60 -20.56 -11.38
N ALA A 93 0.39 -20.10 -11.06
CA ALA A 93 -0.48 -19.50 -12.06
C ALA A 93 0.08 -18.19 -12.58
N PHE A 94 0.74 -17.43 -11.70
CA PHE A 94 1.34 -16.15 -12.10
C PHE A 94 2.67 -16.37 -12.84
N ASP A 95 3.48 -17.29 -12.38
CA ASP A 95 4.76 -17.60 -13.00
C ASP A 95 4.60 -18.29 -14.34
N GLY A 96 3.54 -19.05 -14.52
CA GLY A 96 3.29 -19.76 -15.76
C GLY A 96 3.25 -18.87 -16.99
N ASN A 97 2.96 -17.60 -16.78
CA ASN A 97 2.92 -16.62 -17.87
C ASN A 97 4.29 -16.27 -18.40
N VAL A 98 5.32 -16.60 -17.66
CA VAL A 98 6.69 -16.27 -18.02
C VAL A 98 7.17 -17.16 -19.18
N ASP A 99 6.53 -18.28 -19.36
CA ASP A 99 6.93 -19.26 -20.38
C ASP A 99 6.56 -18.85 -21.80
N GLU A 100 5.86 -17.79 -21.95
CA GLU A 100 5.42 -17.29 -23.24
C GLU A 100 6.55 -16.87 -24.15
#